data_d5d6f151aecd9a969e360a7b6fd13ab1
#
_entry.id   d5d6f151aecd9a969e360a7b6fd13ab1
#
_cell.length_a   1.000
_cell.length_b   1.000
_cell.length_c   1.000
_cell.angle_alpha   90.00
_cell.angle_beta   90.00
_cell.angle_gamma   90.00
#
_symmetry.space_group_name_H-M   'P 1'
#
loop_
_entity.id
_entity.type
_entity.pdbx_description
1 polymer ?
#
loop_
_entity_poly.entity_id
_entity_poly.type
_entity_poly.pdbx_seq_one_letter_code
_entity_poly.pdbx_strand_id
1 'polypeptide(L)'
;MRSMTISGLPNIAAPNDAKKGARMKKFQFELKEEGQGLPVVMLPGAYATGAAWKGVQSALKTDVRLISTSLPGYGTTPEVRPESDANIEHLIEFVGQIFDAIGEPCHAVGHSWGAHLLLAAILAQRIKPLTLVCFEAMPIFASPSQGSFPWRPEVEKMVSSFEAALTEGDEDAAAIIIDFYSHPGTFLSMPENVRAFCRASAPTNLRDWHSAATFTPSFEKFASFDLPVTLVRGSETPAPISDVNEELVAYIPKAIEKIVDDAGHFLISTHPGVCAEILDEHLVRA
;
A
#
# COMPACT_ATOMS: atom_id res chain seq x y z
N MET A 1 -37.96 -2.29 -5.04
CA MET A 1 -36.51 -2.22 -4.79
C MET A 1 -35.91 -3.54 -5.25
N ARG A 2 -35.24 -3.57 -6.40
CA ARG A 2 -34.58 -4.77 -6.93
C ARG A 2 -33.10 -4.67 -6.57
N SER A 3 -32.62 -5.62 -5.77
CA SER A 3 -31.19 -5.82 -5.49
C SER A 3 -30.49 -6.19 -6.80
N MET A 4 -29.58 -5.33 -7.26
CA MET A 4 -28.62 -5.68 -8.31
C MET A 4 -27.49 -6.44 -7.65
N THR A 5 -27.49 -7.76 -7.79
CA THR A 5 -26.34 -8.61 -7.52
C THR A 5 -25.33 -8.42 -8.65
N ILE A 6 -24.13 -8.01 -8.35
CA ILE A 6 -23.02 -7.99 -9.30
C ILE A 6 -22.68 -9.44 -9.64
N SER A 7 -23.22 -9.92 -10.76
CA SER A 7 -22.92 -11.24 -11.34
C SER A 7 -21.63 -11.12 -12.15
N GLY A 8 -20.50 -11.40 -11.53
CA GLY A 8 -19.20 -11.36 -12.23
C GLY A 8 -17.99 -11.68 -11.35
N LEU A 9 -18.12 -11.70 -10.03
CA LEU A 9 -17.02 -12.13 -9.18
C LEU A 9 -17.02 -13.67 -9.06
N PRO A 10 -15.88 -14.35 -9.28
CA PRO A 10 -15.79 -15.78 -9.11
C PRO A 10 -16.04 -16.18 -7.65
N ASN A 11 -16.87 -17.20 -7.46
CA ASN A 11 -17.18 -17.78 -6.17
C ASN A 11 -15.92 -18.39 -5.55
N ILE A 12 -15.32 -17.72 -4.57
CA ILE A 12 -14.08 -18.18 -3.92
C ILE A 12 -14.46 -19.24 -2.88
N ALA A 13 -14.15 -20.49 -3.19
CA ALA A 13 -14.22 -21.61 -2.26
C ALA A 13 -13.24 -21.38 -1.08
N ALA A 14 -13.66 -21.80 0.13
CA ALA A 14 -12.84 -21.75 1.34
C ALA A 14 -11.47 -22.43 1.14
N PRO A 15 -10.39 -21.96 1.80
CA PRO A 15 -9.04 -22.50 1.62
C PRO A 15 -8.98 -23.97 2.00
N ASN A 16 -8.57 -24.78 1.05
CA ASN A 16 -8.36 -26.21 1.21
C ASN A 16 -6.97 -26.46 1.84
N ASP A 17 -6.93 -27.17 2.95
CA ASP A 17 -5.74 -27.57 3.75
C ASP A 17 -4.78 -28.55 3.03
N ALA A 18 -4.49 -28.32 1.78
CA ALA A 18 -3.64 -29.20 1.00
C ALA A 18 -2.60 -28.43 0.18
N LYS A 19 -1.51 -27.93 0.81
CA LYS A 19 -0.22 -27.69 0.12
C LYS A 19 0.95 -27.53 1.10
N LYS A 20 1.26 -28.56 1.86
CA LYS A 20 2.64 -28.76 2.36
C LYS A 20 3.45 -29.37 1.23
N GLY A 21 4.39 -28.63 0.63
CA GLY A 21 5.41 -29.19 -0.25
C GLY A 21 5.65 -28.54 -1.62
N ALA A 22 4.92 -27.53 -2.04
CA ALA A 22 5.29 -26.79 -3.24
C ALA A 22 6.49 -25.89 -2.94
N ARG A 23 7.63 -26.11 -3.67
CA ARG A 23 8.81 -25.23 -3.59
C ARG A 23 8.36 -23.82 -3.95
N MET A 24 8.35 -22.90 -2.97
CA MET A 24 7.89 -21.52 -3.19
C MET A 24 8.71 -20.89 -4.33
N LYS A 25 8.02 -20.24 -5.27
CA LYS A 25 8.67 -19.55 -6.37
C LYS A 25 9.48 -18.39 -5.81
N LYS A 26 10.79 -18.36 -6.11
CA LYS A 26 11.66 -17.25 -5.72
C LYS A 26 11.38 -16.07 -6.66
N PHE A 27 10.97 -14.94 -6.09
CA PHE A 27 10.73 -13.72 -6.85
C PHE A 27 12.04 -12.97 -7.12
N GLN A 28 12.05 -12.17 -8.17
CA GLN A 28 13.13 -11.26 -8.49
C GLN A 28 12.72 -9.86 -8.03
N PHE A 29 13.59 -9.20 -7.29
CA PHE A 29 13.44 -7.81 -6.87
C PHE A 29 14.81 -7.19 -6.64
N GLU A 30 14.89 -5.88 -6.79
CA GLU A 30 16.10 -5.11 -6.49
C GLU A 30 15.93 -4.46 -5.12
N LEU A 31 16.92 -4.62 -4.24
CA LEU A 31 17.04 -3.86 -3.00
C LEU A 31 18.09 -2.78 -3.18
N LYS A 32 17.70 -1.52 -2.94
CA LYS A 32 18.64 -0.41 -2.83
C LYS A 32 18.87 -0.13 -1.36
N GLU A 33 20.12 -0.22 -0.96
CA GLU A 33 20.52 -0.04 0.44
C GLU A 33 21.37 1.22 0.56
N GLU A 34 21.07 2.06 1.55
CA GLU A 34 21.81 3.27 1.89
C GLU A 34 21.93 3.41 3.41
N GLY A 35 23.09 3.86 3.91
CA GLY A 35 23.33 4.04 5.34
C GLY A 35 23.82 2.77 6.04
N GLN A 36 23.85 2.81 7.37
CA GLN A 36 24.30 1.73 8.27
C GLN A 36 23.39 1.68 9.49
N GLY A 37 23.41 0.56 10.21
CA GLY A 37 22.58 0.36 11.41
C GLY A 37 21.41 -0.59 11.19
N LEU A 38 20.37 -0.46 12.01
CA LEU A 38 19.16 -1.29 11.90
C LEU A 38 18.46 -1.06 10.55
N PRO A 39 18.04 -2.12 9.88
CA PRO A 39 17.38 -2.00 8.59
C PRO A 39 15.97 -1.42 8.72
N VAL A 40 15.65 -0.52 7.80
CA VAL A 40 14.31 0.06 7.60
C VAL A 40 13.85 -0.26 6.19
N VAL A 41 12.89 -1.15 6.04
CA VAL A 41 12.31 -1.54 4.75
C VAL A 41 11.26 -0.52 4.35
N MET A 42 11.41 0.07 3.16
CA MET A 42 10.54 1.13 2.66
C MET A 42 9.82 0.68 1.38
N LEU A 43 8.51 0.46 1.47
CA LEU A 43 7.66 0.07 0.34
C LEU A 43 6.87 1.28 -0.20
N PRO A 44 7.02 1.62 -1.50
CA PRO A 44 6.33 2.76 -2.11
C PRO A 44 4.84 2.47 -2.36
N GLY A 45 4.10 3.50 -2.72
CA GLY A 45 2.73 3.36 -3.23
C GLY A 45 2.69 2.83 -4.67
N ALA A 46 1.48 2.67 -5.19
CA ALA A 46 1.25 2.45 -6.61
C ALA A 46 1.75 3.64 -7.44
N TYR A 47 1.96 3.44 -8.73
CA TYR A 47 2.54 4.44 -9.64
C TYR A 47 3.89 5.01 -9.16
N ALA A 48 4.62 4.27 -8.33
CA ALA A 48 5.90 4.70 -7.79
C ALA A 48 6.93 3.57 -7.81
N THR A 49 8.19 3.95 -7.67
CA THR A 49 9.32 3.04 -7.45
C THR A 49 9.93 3.31 -6.08
N GLY A 50 10.91 2.52 -5.65
CA GLY A 50 11.66 2.79 -4.43
C GLY A 50 12.26 4.19 -4.36
N ALA A 51 12.43 4.86 -5.52
CA ALA A 51 12.92 6.23 -5.59
C ALA A 51 11.96 7.29 -5.00
N ALA A 52 10.69 6.96 -4.79
CA ALA A 52 9.72 7.85 -4.15
C ALA A 52 10.16 8.28 -2.73
N TRP A 53 10.96 7.46 -2.09
CA TRP A 53 11.46 7.72 -0.74
C TRP A 53 12.65 8.67 -0.65
N LYS A 54 13.29 9.07 -1.79
CA LYS A 54 14.51 9.89 -1.79
C LYS A 54 14.39 11.18 -0.98
N GLY A 55 13.25 11.88 -1.07
CA GLY A 55 13.03 13.11 -0.31
C GLY A 55 13.05 12.85 1.20
N VAL A 56 12.33 11.83 1.66
CA VAL A 56 12.30 11.43 3.08
C VAL A 56 13.66 10.92 3.53
N GLN A 57 14.32 10.05 2.75
CA GLN A 57 15.66 9.53 3.03
C GLN A 57 16.68 10.65 3.21
N SER A 58 16.65 11.66 2.34
CA SER A 58 17.59 12.80 2.41
C SER A 58 17.37 13.72 3.60
N ALA A 59 16.18 13.72 4.20
CA ALA A 59 15.82 14.54 5.35
C ALA A 59 15.92 13.80 6.69
N LEU A 60 16.06 12.48 6.67
CA LEU A 60 16.16 11.64 7.86
C LEU A 60 17.47 11.92 8.62
N LYS A 61 17.40 11.97 9.94
CA LYS A 61 18.53 12.28 10.84
C LYS A 61 19.03 11.05 11.59
N THR A 62 18.17 10.03 11.77
CA THR A 62 18.51 8.81 12.50
C THR A 62 19.43 7.93 11.64
N ASP A 63 20.51 7.44 12.23
CA ASP A 63 21.44 6.50 11.58
C ASP A 63 20.80 5.13 11.44
N VAL A 64 20.31 4.82 10.24
CA VAL A 64 19.67 3.55 9.89
C VAL A 64 20.12 3.09 8.51
N ARG A 65 19.99 1.80 8.25
CA ARG A 65 20.18 1.22 6.93
C ARG A 65 18.83 1.20 6.19
N LEU A 66 18.66 2.13 5.28
CA LEU A 66 17.45 2.28 4.48
C LEU A 66 17.47 1.26 3.34
N ILE A 67 16.41 0.47 3.22
CA ILE A 67 16.26 -0.56 2.20
C ILE A 67 14.98 -0.25 1.42
N SER A 68 15.11 0.18 0.19
CA SER A 68 13.98 0.49 -0.69
C SER A 68 13.92 -0.46 -1.88
N THR A 69 12.71 -0.75 -2.34
CA THR A 69 12.43 -1.57 -3.53
C THR A 69 11.20 -1.04 -4.25
N SER A 70 11.00 -1.48 -5.49
CA SER A 70 9.76 -1.25 -6.22
C SER A 70 8.82 -2.45 -6.04
N LEU A 71 7.52 -2.19 -6.02
CA LEU A 71 6.51 -3.25 -5.96
C LEU A 71 6.39 -4.00 -7.29
N PRO A 72 5.83 -5.22 -7.31
CA PRO A 72 5.66 -6.01 -8.53
C PRO A 72 4.92 -5.26 -9.63
N GLY A 73 5.47 -5.31 -10.84
CA GLY A 73 4.96 -4.61 -12.02
C GLY A 73 5.36 -3.14 -12.10
N TYR A 74 6.11 -2.61 -11.12
CA TYR A 74 6.63 -1.23 -11.13
C TYR A 74 8.16 -1.20 -11.27
N GLY A 75 8.67 -0.23 -12.01
CA GLY A 75 10.09 -0.06 -12.24
C GLY A 75 10.71 -1.30 -12.89
N THR A 76 11.73 -1.86 -12.24
CA THR A 76 12.41 -3.07 -12.72
C THR A 76 11.94 -4.36 -12.04
N THR A 77 11.01 -4.27 -11.08
CA THR A 77 10.47 -5.44 -10.39
C THR A 77 9.41 -6.14 -11.26
N PRO A 78 9.64 -7.41 -11.67
CA PRO A 78 8.67 -8.13 -12.49
C PRO A 78 7.34 -8.34 -11.76
N GLU A 79 6.26 -8.45 -12.53
CA GLU A 79 4.97 -8.89 -12.00
C GLU A 79 5.07 -10.32 -11.46
N VAL A 80 4.53 -10.57 -10.26
CA VAL A 80 4.62 -11.87 -9.58
C VAL A 80 3.30 -12.64 -9.60
N ARG A 81 2.20 -11.94 -9.77
CA ARG A 81 0.85 -12.54 -9.84
C ARG A 81 0.66 -13.25 -11.18
N PRO A 82 0.10 -14.46 -11.20
CA PRO A 82 -0.36 -15.09 -12.44
C PRO A 82 -1.38 -14.20 -13.18
N GLU A 83 -1.44 -14.28 -14.50
CA GLU A 83 -2.35 -13.44 -15.29
C GLU A 83 -3.82 -13.63 -14.89
N SER A 84 -4.20 -14.87 -14.55
CA SER A 84 -5.55 -15.26 -14.16
C SER A 84 -5.86 -15.16 -12.68
N ASP A 85 -4.90 -14.72 -11.84
CA ASP A 85 -5.05 -14.73 -10.38
C ASP A 85 -4.40 -13.49 -9.78
N ALA A 86 -5.23 -12.52 -9.42
CA ALA A 86 -4.82 -11.29 -8.75
C ALA A 86 -4.88 -11.40 -7.21
N ASN A 87 -4.95 -12.60 -6.62
CA ASN A 87 -5.03 -12.76 -5.17
C ASN A 87 -3.85 -12.07 -4.49
N ILE A 88 -4.15 -11.31 -3.41
CA ILE A 88 -3.16 -10.54 -2.64
C ILE A 88 -2.08 -11.45 -2.02
N GLU A 89 -2.35 -12.73 -1.83
CA GLU A 89 -1.39 -13.67 -1.24
C GLU A 89 -0.07 -13.74 -2.03
N HIS A 90 -0.09 -13.52 -3.34
CA HIS A 90 1.13 -13.43 -4.15
C HIS A 90 2.00 -12.23 -3.74
N LEU A 91 1.36 -11.11 -3.40
CA LEU A 91 2.05 -9.89 -2.96
C LEU A 91 2.48 -9.98 -1.49
N ILE A 92 1.69 -10.63 -0.64
CA ILE A 92 2.07 -10.97 0.74
C ILE A 92 3.35 -11.83 0.73
N GLU A 93 3.39 -12.84 -0.14
CA GLU A 93 4.58 -13.69 -0.27
C GLU A 93 5.78 -12.92 -0.84
N PHE A 94 5.56 -12.00 -1.79
CA PHE A 94 6.59 -11.11 -2.30
C PHE A 94 7.21 -10.26 -1.17
N VAL A 95 6.38 -9.61 -0.36
CA VAL A 95 6.82 -8.85 0.82
C VAL A 95 7.59 -9.76 1.77
N GLY A 96 7.07 -10.96 2.03
CA GLY A 96 7.75 -11.94 2.88
C GLY A 96 9.15 -12.29 2.39
N GLN A 97 9.35 -12.48 1.08
CA GLN A 97 10.67 -12.79 0.52
C GLN A 97 11.65 -11.61 0.61
N ILE A 98 11.18 -10.35 0.62
CA ILE A 98 12.04 -9.20 0.92
C ILE A 98 12.59 -9.33 2.36
N PHE A 99 11.72 -9.58 3.33
CA PHE A 99 12.11 -9.73 4.74
C PHE A 99 13.02 -10.96 4.94
N ASP A 100 12.75 -12.07 4.25
CA ASP A 100 13.62 -13.26 4.26
C ASP A 100 15.02 -12.98 3.70
N ALA A 101 15.10 -12.13 2.65
CA ALA A 101 16.37 -11.76 2.04
C ALA A 101 17.22 -10.85 2.95
N ILE A 102 16.57 -9.99 3.75
CA ILE A 102 17.24 -9.15 4.75
C ILE A 102 17.77 -10.02 5.90
N GLY A 103 16.98 -10.99 6.35
CA GLY A 103 17.40 -12.05 7.29
C GLY A 103 17.71 -11.58 8.71
N GLU A 104 17.37 -10.35 9.08
CA GLU A 104 17.57 -9.78 10.41
C GLU A 104 16.37 -8.93 10.85
N PRO A 105 16.21 -8.62 12.15
CA PRO A 105 15.14 -7.76 12.64
C PRO A 105 15.20 -6.39 11.97
N CYS A 106 14.07 -5.91 11.46
CA CYS A 106 13.99 -4.65 10.72
C CYS A 106 12.69 -3.90 11.03
N HIS A 107 12.72 -2.59 10.82
CA HIS A 107 11.53 -1.74 10.82
C HIS A 107 10.86 -1.76 9.46
N ALA A 108 9.56 -1.53 9.41
CA ALA A 108 8.79 -1.48 8.18
C ALA A 108 8.15 -0.10 7.99
N VAL A 109 8.28 0.45 6.79
CA VAL A 109 7.68 1.73 6.39
C VAL A 109 6.98 1.54 5.06
N GLY A 110 5.74 1.94 4.96
CA GLY A 110 4.98 1.86 3.72
C GLY A 110 4.22 3.13 3.41
N HIS A 111 4.03 3.41 2.12
CA HIS A 111 3.15 4.45 1.65
C HIS A 111 2.02 3.82 0.83
N SER A 112 0.77 4.24 1.06
CA SER A 112 -0.38 3.87 0.23
C SER A 112 -0.47 2.34 0.01
N TRP A 113 -0.34 1.86 -1.22
CA TRP A 113 -0.34 0.45 -1.56
C TRP A 113 0.76 -0.35 -0.84
N GLY A 114 1.96 0.21 -0.68
CA GLY A 114 3.03 -0.41 0.11
C GLY A 114 2.66 -0.57 1.59
N ALA A 115 1.98 0.41 2.19
CA ALA A 115 1.46 0.31 3.55
C ALA A 115 0.37 -0.77 3.65
N HIS A 116 -0.54 -0.84 2.67
CA HIS A 116 -1.56 -1.89 2.58
C HIS A 116 -0.92 -3.29 2.58
N LEU A 117 0.12 -3.50 1.76
CA LEU A 117 0.80 -4.79 1.67
C LEU A 117 1.53 -5.17 2.96
N LEU A 118 2.13 -4.21 3.66
CA LEU A 118 2.74 -4.45 4.98
C LEU A 118 1.69 -4.87 6.01
N LEU A 119 0.56 -4.15 6.09
CA LEU A 119 -0.56 -4.51 6.97
C LEU A 119 -1.06 -5.92 6.66
N ALA A 120 -1.26 -6.26 5.38
CA ALA A 120 -1.70 -7.58 4.96
C ALA A 120 -0.68 -8.68 5.31
N ALA A 121 0.61 -8.43 5.09
CA ALA A 121 1.67 -9.40 5.38
C ALA A 121 1.87 -9.64 6.89
N ILE A 122 1.69 -8.60 7.74
CA ILE A 122 1.72 -8.74 9.20
C ILE A 122 0.48 -9.53 9.67
N LEU A 123 -0.71 -9.19 9.17
CA LEU A 123 -1.94 -9.89 9.54
C LEU A 123 -1.91 -11.37 9.14
N ALA A 124 -1.33 -11.67 7.99
CA ALA A 124 -1.06 -13.05 7.53
C ALA A 124 0.09 -13.74 8.29
N GLN A 125 0.74 -13.06 9.23
CA GLN A 125 1.90 -13.56 9.98
C GLN A 125 3.10 -13.96 9.08
N ARG A 126 3.17 -13.40 7.86
CA ARG A 126 4.25 -13.67 6.91
C ARG A 126 5.52 -12.88 7.23
N ILE A 127 5.36 -11.71 7.85
CA ILE A 127 6.45 -10.88 8.35
C ILE A 127 6.20 -10.48 9.81
N LYS A 128 7.30 -10.18 10.53
CA LYS A 128 7.27 -9.69 11.91
C LYS A 128 8.29 -8.55 12.06
N PRO A 129 7.96 -7.35 11.59
CA PRO A 129 8.85 -6.20 11.76
C PRO A 129 8.92 -5.80 13.23
N LEU A 130 9.99 -5.08 13.61
CA LEU A 130 10.13 -4.49 14.94
C LEU A 130 9.04 -3.43 15.18
N THR A 131 8.81 -2.59 14.19
CA THR A 131 7.78 -1.54 14.22
C THR A 131 7.24 -1.29 12.81
N LEU A 132 6.14 -0.55 12.71
CA LEU A 132 5.51 -0.21 11.45
C LEU A 132 5.18 1.28 11.39
N VAL A 133 5.55 1.94 10.30
CA VAL A 133 5.03 3.26 9.93
C VAL A 133 4.25 3.16 8.62
N CYS A 134 3.00 3.58 8.63
CA CYS A 134 2.15 3.65 7.45
C CYS A 134 1.85 5.10 7.11
N PHE A 135 2.33 5.57 5.98
CA PHE A 135 1.90 6.83 5.38
C PHE A 135 0.72 6.54 4.45
N GLU A 136 -0.44 7.15 4.74
CA GLU A 136 -1.64 6.99 3.92
C GLU A 136 -2.06 5.52 3.74
N ALA A 137 -2.18 4.78 4.84
CA ALA A 137 -2.59 3.38 4.82
C ALA A 137 -3.97 3.20 4.19
N MET A 138 -4.12 2.21 3.30
CA MET A 138 -5.34 2.04 2.54
C MET A 138 -5.88 0.59 2.43
N PRO A 139 -6.16 -0.10 3.54
CA PRO A 139 -6.92 -1.36 3.46
C PRO A 139 -8.41 -1.07 3.16
N ILE A 140 -8.66 -0.45 2.00
CA ILE A 140 -9.93 0.13 1.57
C ILE A 140 -11.09 -0.87 1.60
N PHE A 141 -10.83 -2.15 1.32
CA PHE A 141 -11.85 -3.20 1.32
C PHE A 141 -11.99 -3.91 2.67
N ALA A 142 -11.26 -3.49 3.71
CA ALA A 142 -11.53 -3.95 5.08
C ALA A 142 -12.96 -3.57 5.49
N SER A 143 -13.54 -4.40 6.35
CA SER A 143 -14.92 -4.22 6.81
C SER A 143 -14.93 -3.51 8.16
N PRO A 144 -15.68 -2.39 8.31
CA PRO A 144 -15.87 -1.76 9.60
C PRO A 144 -16.67 -2.70 10.54
N SER A 145 -16.56 -2.46 11.84
CA SER A 145 -17.26 -3.23 12.86
C SER A 145 -18.78 -3.17 12.72
N GLN A 146 -19.29 -2.08 12.18
CA GLN A 146 -20.74 -1.89 11.95
C GLN A 146 -21.00 -1.22 10.60
N GLY A 147 -21.93 -1.76 9.84
CA GLY A 147 -22.38 -1.17 8.59
C GLY A 147 -21.35 -1.26 7.46
N SER A 148 -21.28 -0.19 6.68
CA SER A 148 -20.32 -0.01 5.59
C SER A 148 -19.94 1.46 5.50
N PHE A 149 -18.75 1.74 4.99
CA PHE A 149 -18.33 3.12 4.74
C PHE A 149 -19.21 3.79 3.68
N PRO A 150 -19.66 5.03 3.92
CA PRO A 150 -20.53 5.76 2.97
C PRO A 150 -19.90 5.93 1.58
N TRP A 151 -18.58 6.09 1.51
CA TRP A 151 -17.81 6.30 0.29
C TRP A 151 -17.52 5.00 -0.50
N ARG A 152 -17.81 3.82 0.04
CA ARG A 152 -17.53 2.54 -0.63
C ARG A 152 -18.07 2.47 -2.06
N PRO A 153 -19.32 2.86 -2.34
CA PRO A 153 -19.84 2.87 -3.71
C PRO A 153 -19.08 3.78 -4.66
N GLU A 154 -18.51 4.89 -4.15
CA GLU A 154 -17.69 5.80 -4.95
C GLU A 154 -16.36 5.16 -5.37
N VAL A 155 -15.68 4.48 -4.42
CA VAL A 155 -14.44 3.75 -4.71
C VAL A 155 -14.71 2.64 -5.72
N GLU A 156 -15.76 1.85 -5.54
CA GLU A 156 -16.15 0.78 -6.47
C GLU A 156 -16.45 1.34 -7.87
N LYS A 157 -17.15 2.46 -7.96
CA LYS A 157 -17.42 3.16 -9.22
C LYS A 157 -16.12 3.67 -9.85
N MET A 158 -15.22 4.26 -9.07
CA MET A 158 -13.92 4.73 -9.56
C MET A 158 -13.13 3.58 -10.18
N VAL A 159 -13.01 2.43 -9.49
CA VAL A 159 -12.31 1.24 -10.01
C VAL A 159 -12.96 0.74 -11.29
N SER A 160 -14.29 0.62 -11.34
CA SER A 160 -15.02 0.19 -12.53
C SER A 160 -14.85 1.15 -13.71
N SER A 161 -14.82 2.46 -13.45
CA SER A 161 -14.57 3.48 -14.49
C SER A 161 -13.16 3.41 -15.02
N PHE A 162 -12.18 3.14 -14.16
CA PHE A 162 -10.78 2.95 -14.52
C PHE A 162 -10.59 1.70 -15.40
N GLU A 163 -11.20 0.58 -15.02
CA GLU A 163 -11.17 -0.66 -15.80
C GLU A 163 -11.81 -0.49 -17.19
N ALA A 164 -12.96 0.21 -17.25
CA ALA A 164 -13.62 0.53 -18.50
C ALA A 164 -12.75 1.40 -19.42
N ALA A 165 -12.16 2.48 -18.89
CA ALA A 165 -11.27 3.37 -19.63
C ALA A 165 -10.06 2.63 -20.20
N LEU A 166 -9.41 1.76 -19.41
CA LEU A 166 -8.32 0.92 -19.91
C LEU A 166 -8.76 -0.05 -21.01
N THR A 167 -9.95 -0.64 -20.88
CA THR A 167 -10.50 -1.56 -21.88
C THR A 167 -10.82 -0.84 -23.19
N GLU A 168 -11.26 0.40 -23.13
CA GLU A 168 -11.55 1.28 -24.27
C GLU A 168 -10.28 1.88 -24.91
N GLY A 169 -9.11 1.67 -24.27
CA GLY A 169 -7.82 2.16 -24.76
C GLY A 169 -7.55 3.63 -24.45
N ASP A 170 -8.18 4.17 -23.39
CA ASP A 170 -7.88 5.54 -22.92
C ASP A 170 -6.45 5.56 -22.36
N GLU A 171 -5.57 6.31 -23.01
CA GLU A 171 -4.16 6.45 -22.61
C GLU A 171 -4.03 7.15 -21.25
N ASP A 172 -4.96 8.00 -20.88
CA ASP A 172 -4.96 8.78 -19.64
C ASP A 172 -5.84 8.15 -18.53
N ALA A 173 -6.24 6.88 -18.68
CA ALA A 173 -7.07 6.19 -17.68
C ALA A 173 -6.52 6.32 -16.24
N ALA A 174 -5.20 6.39 -16.06
CA ALA A 174 -4.56 6.61 -14.75
C ALA A 174 -5.01 7.89 -14.04
N ALA A 175 -5.50 8.90 -14.79
CA ALA A 175 -6.04 10.14 -14.22
C ALA A 175 -7.22 9.86 -13.28
N ILE A 176 -8.05 8.86 -13.57
CA ILE A 176 -9.22 8.51 -12.76
C ILE A 176 -8.80 8.18 -11.32
N ILE A 177 -7.73 7.43 -11.15
CA ILE A 177 -7.21 7.03 -9.83
C ILE A 177 -6.47 8.20 -9.17
N ILE A 178 -5.58 8.86 -9.91
CA ILE A 178 -4.69 9.90 -9.38
C ILE A 178 -5.50 11.11 -8.93
N ASP A 179 -6.45 11.55 -9.74
CA ASP A 179 -7.30 12.69 -9.43
C ASP A 179 -8.28 12.38 -8.28
N PHE A 180 -8.76 11.13 -8.17
CA PHE A 180 -9.64 10.71 -7.08
C PHE A 180 -8.95 10.82 -5.70
N TYR A 181 -7.68 10.43 -5.60
CA TYR A 181 -6.91 10.49 -4.35
C TYR A 181 -6.19 11.83 -4.14
N SER A 182 -6.37 12.78 -5.03
CA SER A 182 -5.81 14.13 -4.93
C SER A 182 -6.88 15.16 -5.30
N HIS A 183 -6.69 15.85 -6.43
CA HIS A 183 -7.65 16.86 -6.93
C HIS A 183 -7.88 16.67 -8.43
N PRO A 184 -9.04 17.04 -8.95
CA PRO A 184 -9.29 17.03 -10.40
C PRO A 184 -8.20 17.79 -11.16
N GLY A 185 -7.59 17.15 -12.16
CA GLY A 185 -6.52 17.71 -12.98
C GLY A 185 -5.11 17.52 -12.42
N THR A 186 -4.94 16.85 -11.28
CA THR A 186 -3.61 16.53 -10.74
C THR A 186 -2.78 15.76 -11.74
N PHE A 187 -3.32 14.71 -12.36
CA PHE A 187 -2.61 13.93 -13.37
C PHE A 187 -2.09 14.81 -14.51
N LEU A 188 -2.92 15.68 -15.06
CA LEU A 188 -2.53 16.56 -16.16
C LEU A 188 -1.49 17.60 -15.77
N SER A 189 -1.40 17.97 -14.49
CA SER A 189 -0.39 18.90 -13.96
C SER A 189 0.98 18.25 -13.75
N MET A 190 1.06 16.92 -13.76
CA MET A 190 2.33 16.19 -13.59
C MET A 190 3.25 16.37 -14.81
N PRO A 191 4.59 16.32 -14.60
CA PRO A 191 5.54 16.27 -15.69
C PRO A 191 5.27 15.11 -16.67
N GLU A 192 5.52 15.31 -17.96
CA GLU A 192 5.20 14.30 -18.99
C GLU A 192 5.87 12.94 -18.74
N ASN A 193 7.12 12.93 -18.27
CA ASN A 193 7.78 11.67 -17.93
C ASN A 193 7.09 10.90 -16.79
N VAL A 194 6.45 11.62 -15.84
CA VAL A 194 5.66 11.01 -14.76
C VAL A 194 4.35 10.47 -15.31
N ARG A 195 3.64 11.25 -16.14
CA ARG A 195 2.42 10.79 -16.80
C ARG A 195 2.67 9.56 -17.67
N ALA A 196 3.75 9.57 -18.45
CA ALA A 196 4.15 8.42 -19.27
C ALA A 196 4.40 7.17 -18.42
N PHE A 197 5.03 7.31 -17.25
CA PHE A 197 5.20 6.20 -16.31
C PHE A 197 3.85 5.73 -15.76
N CYS A 198 2.94 6.62 -15.40
CA CYS A 198 1.61 6.28 -14.93
C CYS A 198 0.80 5.55 -16.01
N ARG A 199 0.81 6.03 -17.26
CA ARG A 199 0.18 5.36 -18.41
C ARG A 199 0.69 3.93 -18.58
N ALA A 200 2.01 3.75 -18.59
CA ALA A 200 2.63 2.43 -18.73
C ALA A 200 2.32 1.49 -17.56
N SER A 201 2.10 2.03 -16.36
CA SER A 201 1.82 1.27 -15.15
C SER A 201 0.33 1.07 -14.86
N ALA A 202 -0.56 1.70 -15.62
CA ALA A 202 -2.00 1.64 -15.38
C ALA A 202 -2.58 0.21 -15.38
N PRO A 203 -2.17 -0.72 -16.29
CA PRO A 203 -2.61 -2.11 -16.22
C PRO A 203 -2.16 -2.82 -14.93
N THR A 204 -0.95 -2.53 -14.44
CA THR A 204 -0.46 -3.05 -13.14
C THR A 204 -1.31 -2.53 -12.00
N ASN A 205 -1.64 -1.23 -12.01
CA ASN A 205 -2.47 -0.62 -10.96
C ASN A 205 -3.88 -1.21 -10.95
N LEU A 206 -4.49 -1.50 -12.09
CA LEU A 206 -5.77 -2.21 -12.12
C LEU A 206 -5.68 -3.58 -11.42
N ARG A 207 -4.59 -4.31 -11.63
CA ARG A 207 -4.34 -5.58 -10.93
C ARG A 207 -4.14 -5.36 -9.42
N ASP A 208 -3.57 -4.24 -9.00
CA ASP A 208 -3.45 -3.89 -7.58
C ASP A 208 -4.83 -3.70 -6.96
N TRP A 209 -5.75 -3.05 -7.65
CA TRP A 209 -7.14 -2.91 -7.21
C TRP A 209 -7.86 -4.26 -7.12
N HIS A 210 -7.66 -5.14 -8.10
CA HIS A 210 -8.19 -6.50 -8.04
C HIS A 210 -7.59 -7.28 -6.85
N SER A 211 -6.30 -7.12 -6.56
CA SER A 211 -5.66 -7.72 -5.38
C SER A 211 -6.21 -7.15 -4.08
N ALA A 212 -6.38 -5.82 -4.00
CA ALA A 212 -6.95 -5.16 -2.83
C ALA A 212 -8.35 -5.69 -2.51
N ALA A 213 -9.17 -5.95 -3.53
CA ALA A 213 -10.51 -6.50 -3.37
C ALA A 213 -10.54 -7.94 -2.81
N THR A 214 -9.41 -8.67 -2.84
CA THR A 214 -9.29 -9.99 -2.21
C THR A 214 -8.88 -9.92 -0.73
N PHE A 215 -8.52 -8.72 -0.23
CA PHE A 215 -8.15 -8.50 1.16
C PHE A 215 -9.25 -7.76 1.91
N THR A 216 -10.15 -8.51 2.51
CA THR A 216 -11.36 -8.01 3.17
C THR A 216 -11.42 -8.40 4.66
N PRO A 217 -10.37 -8.15 5.47
CA PRO A 217 -10.43 -8.45 6.89
C PRO A 217 -11.46 -7.54 7.59
N SER A 218 -12.00 -7.98 8.72
CA SER A 218 -12.62 -7.04 9.63
C SER A 218 -11.54 -6.26 10.40
N PHE A 219 -11.82 -5.01 10.79
CA PHE A 219 -10.84 -4.19 11.51
C PHE A 219 -10.46 -4.79 12.87
N GLU A 220 -11.35 -5.57 13.51
CA GLU A 220 -11.05 -6.26 14.77
C GLU A 220 -9.83 -7.19 14.67
N LYS A 221 -9.53 -7.71 13.47
CA LYS A 221 -8.35 -8.56 13.27
C LYS A 221 -7.04 -7.83 13.49
N PHE A 222 -7.00 -6.52 13.27
CA PHE A 222 -5.82 -5.70 13.53
C PHE A 222 -5.50 -5.55 15.02
N ALA A 223 -6.42 -5.90 15.93
CA ALA A 223 -6.15 -6.00 17.36
C ALA A 223 -5.09 -7.06 17.71
N SER A 224 -4.78 -7.96 16.78
CA SER A 224 -3.69 -8.93 16.92
C SER A 224 -2.28 -8.36 16.74
N PHE A 225 -2.16 -7.10 16.32
CA PHE A 225 -0.86 -6.45 16.15
C PHE A 225 -0.21 -6.18 17.51
N ASP A 226 0.96 -6.79 17.75
CA ASP A 226 1.72 -6.59 18.97
C ASP A 226 3.07 -5.91 18.67
N LEU A 227 3.04 -4.77 18.00
CA LEU A 227 4.19 -3.96 17.67
C LEU A 227 3.80 -2.47 17.72
N PRO A 228 4.77 -1.55 17.93
CA PRO A 228 4.51 -0.13 17.78
C PRO A 228 4.13 0.22 16.33
N VAL A 229 3.03 0.98 16.15
CA VAL A 229 2.55 1.43 14.84
C VAL A 229 2.35 2.93 14.85
N THR A 230 2.86 3.61 13.83
CA THR A 230 2.52 5.00 13.54
C THR A 230 1.76 5.06 12.23
N LEU A 231 0.54 5.58 12.29
CA LEU A 231 -0.32 5.83 11.14
C LEU A 231 -0.27 7.32 10.81
N VAL A 232 0.13 7.65 9.60
CA VAL A 232 0.34 9.04 9.16
C VAL A 232 -0.59 9.34 8.01
N ARG A 233 -1.34 10.44 8.11
CA ARG A 233 -2.15 10.95 7.01
C ARG A 233 -2.00 12.45 6.85
N GLY A 234 -2.37 12.97 5.70
CA GLY A 234 -2.48 14.39 5.48
C GLY A 234 -3.80 14.96 6.03
N SER A 235 -3.83 16.24 6.32
CA SER A 235 -5.08 16.93 6.72
C SER A 235 -6.08 17.05 5.56
N GLU A 236 -5.59 17.01 4.30
CA GLU A 236 -6.39 17.08 3.08
C GLU A 236 -6.61 15.71 2.43
N THR A 237 -6.29 14.63 3.15
CA THR A 237 -6.48 13.25 2.69
C THR A 237 -7.98 12.96 2.49
N PRO A 238 -8.39 12.32 1.37
CA PRO A 238 -9.79 11.99 1.12
C PRO A 238 -10.35 10.97 2.11
N ALA A 239 -11.66 11.08 2.37
CA ALA A 239 -12.39 10.28 3.34
C ALA A 239 -12.10 8.75 3.29
N PRO A 240 -11.96 8.09 2.12
CA PRO A 240 -11.64 6.67 2.09
C PRO A 240 -10.36 6.30 2.84
N ILE A 241 -9.38 7.19 2.90
CA ILE A 241 -8.13 6.94 3.61
C ILE A 241 -8.23 7.42 5.06
N SER A 242 -8.79 8.61 5.33
CA SER A 242 -8.90 9.12 6.70
C SER A 242 -9.73 8.20 7.58
N ASP A 243 -10.91 7.76 7.12
CA ASP A 243 -11.79 6.89 7.90
C ASP A 243 -11.15 5.52 8.19
N VAL A 244 -10.45 4.96 7.18
CA VAL A 244 -9.69 3.70 7.34
C VAL A 244 -8.55 3.87 8.35
N ASN A 245 -7.84 5.02 8.34
CA ASN A 245 -6.81 5.28 9.35
C ASN A 245 -7.39 5.41 10.76
N GLU A 246 -8.54 6.07 10.92
CA GLU A 246 -9.26 6.18 12.20
C GLU A 246 -9.64 4.79 12.75
N GLU A 247 -10.17 3.90 11.91
CA GLU A 247 -10.45 2.52 12.29
C GLU A 247 -9.17 1.76 12.70
N LEU A 248 -8.09 1.87 11.91
CA LEU A 248 -6.81 1.24 12.26
C LEU A 248 -6.27 1.73 13.61
N VAL A 249 -6.34 3.04 13.89
CA VAL A 249 -5.96 3.62 15.20
C VAL A 249 -6.81 3.05 16.32
N ALA A 250 -8.12 2.88 16.10
CA ALA A 250 -9.03 2.37 17.11
C ALA A 250 -8.78 0.89 17.47
N TYR A 251 -8.34 0.09 16.50
CA TYR A 251 -8.18 -1.36 16.70
C TYR A 251 -6.75 -1.81 16.99
N ILE A 252 -5.72 -1.13 16.52
CA ILE A 252 -4.32 -1.50 16.77
C ILE A 252 -3.89 -1.00 18.16
N PRO A 253 -3.58 -1.88 19.14
CA PRO A 253 -3.42 -1.49 20.55
C PRO A 253 -2.31 -0.48 20.83
N LYS A 254 -1.27 -0.44 19.99
CA LYS A 254 -0.10 0.46 20.15
C LYS A 254 0.00 1.49 19.02
N ALA A 255 -1.10 1.73 18.30
CA ALA A 255 -1.11 2.70 17.23
C ALA A 255 -1.17 4.14 17.77
N ILE A 256 -0.43 5.00 17.09
CA ILE A 256 -0.55 6.46 17.24
C ILE A 256 -0.83 7.07 15.87
N GLU A 257 -1.67 8.10 15.84
CA GLU A 257 -1.91 8.87 14.61
C GLU A 257 -1.02 10.11 14.58
N LYS A 258 -0.56 10.45 13.39
CA LYS A 258 0.10 11.71 13.05
C LYS A 258 -0.59 12.30 11.83
N ILE A 259 -0.92 13.60 11.92
CA ILE A 259 -1.52 14.34 10.81
C ILE A 259 -0.50 15.35 10.31
N VAL A 260 -0.31 15.38 8.98
CA VAL A 260 0.56 16.35 8.31
C VAL A 260 -0.32 17.46 7.76
N ASP A 261 -0.18 18.67 8.30
CA ASP A 261 -0.97 19.82 7.87
C ASP A 261 -0.71 20.18 6.40
N ASP A 262 -1.75 20.64 5.70
CA ASP A 262 -1.73 21.05 4.29
C ASP A 262 -1.24 19.95 3.32
N ALA A 263 -1.28 18.70 3.74
CA ALA A 263 -0.86 17.55 2.93
C ALA A 263 -2.05 16.66 2.54
N GLY A 264 -2.00 16.12 1.33
CA GLY A 264 -2.89 15.08 0.84
C GLY A 264 -2.16 13.75 0.64
N HIS A 265 -2.73 12.88 -0.19
CA HIS A 265 -2.24 11.50 -0.39
C HIS A 265 -0.77 11.37 -0.80
N PHE A 266 -0.20 12.35 -1.47
CA PHE A 266 1.20 12.33 -1.93
C PHE A 266 2.20 12.94 -0.93
N LEU A 267 1.88 12.94 0.37
CA LEU A 267 2.63 13.62 1.43
C LEU A 267 4.12 13.24 1.50
N ILE A 268 4.52 12.01 1.20
CA ILE A 268 5.95 11.62 1.16
C ILE A 268 6.75 12.37 0.10
N SER A 269 6.07 12.90 -0.94
CA SER A 269 6.67 13.69 -2.01
C SER A 269 6.51 15.19 -1.81
N THR A 270 5.39 15.64 -1.25
CA THR A 270 5.08 17.06 -1.05
C THR A 270 5.64 17.60 0.27
N HIS A 271 5.69 16.76 1.32
CA HIS A 271 6.12 17.11 2.67
C HIS A 271 7.21 16.17 3.21
N PRO A 272 8.27 15.87 2.43
CA PRO A 272 9.24 14.83 2.78
C PRO A 272 9.97 15.12 4.10
N GLY A 273 10.22 16.38 4.43
CA GLY A 273 10.88 16.78 5.68
C GLY A 273 10.04 16.42 6.92
N VAL A 274 8.73 16.73 6.90
CA VAL A 274 7.81 16.39 7.99
C VAL A 274 7.66 14.87 8.12
N CYS A 275 7.58 14.17 6.98
CA CYS A 275 7.54 12.70 6.98
C CYS A 275 8.81 12.09 7.58
N ALA A 276 9.98 12.66 7.30
CA ALA A 276 11.24 12.24 7.91
C ALA A 276 11.28 12.48 9.41
N GLU A 277 10.83 13.65 9.89
CA GLU A 277 10.74 13.95 11.32
C GLU A 277 9.82 12.97 12.06
N ILE A 278 8.66 12.64 11.50
CA ILE A 278 7.76 11.64 12.07
C ILE A 278 8.45 10.25 12.12
N LEU A 279 9.18 9.89 11.08
CA LEU A 279 9.91 8.62 11.04
C LEU A 279 11.06 8.59 12.05
N ASP A 280 11.83 9.68 12.17
CA ASP A 280 12.88 9.84 13.20
C ASP A 280 12.30 9.68 14.61
N GLU A 281 11.19 10.36 14.93
CA GLU A 281 10.51 10.23 16.21
C GLU A 281 10.07 8.77 16.48
N HIS A 282 9.57 8.08 15.46
CA HIS A 282 9.14 6.71 15.60
C HIS A 282 10.31 5.77 15.88
N LEU A 283 11.39 5.89 15.13
CA LEU A 283 12.59 5.04 15.24
C LEU A 283 13.32 5.22 16.57
N VAL A 284 13.31 6.43 17.15
CA VAL A 284 13.93 6.70 18.47
C VAL A 284 13.11 6.11 19.62
N ARG A 285 11.78 5.93 19.45
CA ARG A 285 10.90 5.34 20.47
C ARG A 285 10.86 3.81 20.43
N ALA A 286 11.33 3.22 19.37
CA ALA A 286 11.29 1.79 19.09
C ALA A 286 12.48 1.05 19.71
#